data_7600c55e74ae5fc06a787261bf864932
#
_entry.id   7600c55e74ae5fc06a787261bf864932
#
_cell.length_a   1.000
_cell.length_b   1.000
_cell.length_c   1.000
_cell.angle_alpha   90.00
_cell.angle_beta   90.00
_cell.angle_gamma   90.00
#
_symmetry.space_group_name_H-M   'P 1'
#
loop_
_entity.id
_entity.type
_entity.pdbx_description
1 polymer ?
#
loop_
_entity_poly.entity_id
_entity_poly.type
_entity_poly.pdbx_seq_one_letter_code
_entity_poly.pdbx_strand_id
1 'polypeptide(L)'
;MLIIGSSILENGFEKIRLKNCLLYIHKNFRSSNFEQALLAGEEQLQACYRLTAIQSSKFARVYKFVVRFDDVDKGVYFKRYLSRSVGDFIKHLVLAGRARRAFKAAGMLVENGFDTPVIIAIGQFQSSFFNKEDFLVTLEVQNAKQIYQLISESPGSSTDEQLRGKRKLIREFGQTIGAMHARGIFHGDLRLGNVLAKKENGNWRFFFLDNERTRKFRRLPARLRLKNLVQVNMFRSDAITNTDRMRFFTDYLAENPLIDGRRNEWAKKIIAKTSRRLR
;
A
#
# COMPACT_ATOMS: atom_id res chain seq x y z
N MET A 1 -12.11 22.51 -17.76
CA MET A 1 -11.78 22.97 -16.39
C MET A 1 -12.66 22.17 -15.42
N LEU A 2 -12.20 20.97 -14.99
CA LEU A 2 -12.94 20.09 -14.09
C LEU A 2 -12.45 20.35 -12.68
N ILE A 3 -13.26 21.03 -11.89
CA ILE A 3 -13.14 21.17 -10.44
C ILE A 3 -13.47 19.81 -9.87
N ILE A 4 -12.49 18.97 -9.57
CA ILE A 4 -12.67 17.69 -8.89
C ILE A 4 -11.98 17.78 -7.53
N GLY A 5 -12.82 17.93 -6.48
CA GLY A 5 -12.54 17.50 -5.12
C GLY A 5 -11.38 18.20 -4.42
N SER A 6 -11.53 19.48 -4.10
CA SER A 6 -10.69 20.26 -3.19
C SER A 6 -10.76 19.72 -1.73
N SER A 7 -11.81 19.02 -1.34
CA SER A 7 -12.17 18.80 0.06
C SER A 7 -11.28 17.83 0.86
N ILE A 8 -10.53 16.91 0.23
CA ILE A 8 -9.70 15.93 0.97
C ILE A 8 -8.28 16.49 1.26
N LEU A 9 -7.77 17.35 0.39
CA LEU A 9 -6.47 18.03 0.60
C LEU A 9 -6.59 19.24 1.53
N GLU A 10 -7.78 19.78 1.73
CA GLU A 10 -8.02 21.00 2.53
C GLU A 10 -7.95 20.74 4.04
N ASN A 11 -8.24 19.51 4.49
CA ASN A 11 -8.17 19.16 5.92
C ASN A 11 -6.76 18.70 6.33
N GLY A 12 -5.94 19.64 6.78
CA GLY A 12 -4.65 19.37 7.42
C GLY A 12 -3.42 19.47 6.50
N PHE A 13 -3.58 19.69 5.18
CA PHE A 13 -2.46 19.89 4.26
C PHE A 13 -2.34 21.34 3.81
N GLU A 14 -1.09 21.83 3.76
CA GLU A 14 -0.75 23.12 3.19
C GLU A 14 -0.12 22.94 1.81
N LYS A 15 -0.45 23.86 0.91
CA LYS A 15 0.05 23.88 -0.46
C LYS A 15 1.20 24.86 -0.58
N ILE A 16 2.35 24.36 -1.02
CA ILE A 16 3.55 25.16 -1.29
C ILE A 16 3.88 25.01 -2.78
N ARG A 17 4.16 26.11 -3.45
CA ARG A 17 4.54 26.09 -4.86
C ARG A 17 5.85 26.83 -5.05
N LEU A 18 6.83 26.15 -5.59
CA LEU A 18 8.05 26.73 -6.17
C LEU A 18 8.05 26.53 -7.68
N LYS A 19 8.98 27.19 -8.37
CA LYS A 19 9.07 27.24 -9.83
C LYS A 19 8.88 25.88 -10.51
N ASN A 20 9.51 24.83 -9.97
CA ASN A 20 9.54 23.48 -10.56
C ASN A 20 8.91 22.40 -9.67
N CYS A 21 8.30 22.75 -8.54
CA CYS A 21 7.72 21.79 -7.62
C CYS A 21 6.41 22.30 -7.04
N LEU A 22 5.43 21.41 -6.98
CA LEU A 22 4.19 21.58 -6.25
C LEU A 22 4.17 20.57 -5.11
N LEU A 23 4.14 21.06 -3.87
CA LEU A 23 4.14 20.26 -2.65
C LEU A 23 2.84 20.51 -1.88
N TYR A 24 2.24 19.44 -1.36
CA TYR A 24 1.23 19.45 -0.31
C TYR A 24 1.81 18.71 0.89
N ILE A 25 1.94 19.39 2.03
CA ILE A 25 2.51 18.85 3.26
C ILE A 25 1.52 18.97 4.42
N HIS A 26 1.42 17.94 5.24
CA HIS A 26 0.53 17.92 6.39
C HIS A 26 1.07 18.85 7.48
N LYS A 27 0.22 19.72 8.05
CA LYS A 27 0.57 20.80 9.00
C LYS A 27 1.40 20.31 10.19
N ASN A 28 1.06 19.14 10.74
CA ASN A 28 1.75 18.56 11.89
C ASN A 28 3.13 17.95 11.57
N PHE A 29 3.55 17.96 10.30
CA PHE A 29 4.84 17.40 9.84
C PHE A 29 5.64 18.43 9.04
N ARG A 30 5.47 19.69 9.38
CA ARG A 30 6.23 20.78 8.79
C ARG A 30 7.57 20.95 9.50
N SER A 31 8.61 21.14 8.72
CA SER A 31 9.95 21.54 9.16
C SER A 31 10.61 22.25 7.99
N SER A 32 11.16 23.43 8.23
CA SER A 32 11.75 24.26 7.15
C SER A 32 12.81 23.50 6.35
N ASN A 33 13.69 22.77 7.00
CA ASN A 33 14.73 21.99 6.33
C ASN A 33 14.13 20.83 5.50
N PHE A 34 13.11 20.16 6.02
CA PHE A 34 12.46 19.05 5.32
C PHE A 34 11.66 19.55 4.13
N GLU A 35 10.92 20.64 4.26
CA GLU A 35 10.18 21.28 3.17
C GLU A 35 11.12 21.73 2.04
N GLN A 36 12.21 22.41 2.38
CA GLN A 36 13.21 22.84 1.41
C GLN A 36 13.84 21.65 0.69
N ALA A 37 14.20 20.60 1.41
CA ALA A 37 14.76 19.38 0.82
C ALA A 37 13.77 18.68 -0.13
N LEU A 38 12.48 18.60 0.24
CA LEU A 38 11.42 18.05 -0.62
C LEU A 38 11.21 18.89 -1.88
N LEU A 39 11.26 20.22 -1.76
CA LEU A 39 11.04 21.13 -2.87
C LEU A 39 12.24 21.16 -3.85
N ALA A 40 13.46 21.01 -3.35
CA ALA A 40 14.68 20.97 -4.15
C ALA A 40 14.93 19.60 -4.81
N GLY A 41 14.35 18.50 -4.25
CA GLY A 41 14.38 17.18 -4.86
C GLY A 41 15.37 16.20 -4.25
N GLU A 42 15.62 15.10 -4.97
CA GLU A 42 16.35 13.93 -4.45
C GLU A 42 17.79 14.25 -4.03
N GLU A 43 18.48 15.08 -4.80
CA GLU A 43 19.89 15.46 -4.48
C GLU A 43 19.97 16.22 -3.14
N GLN A 44 19.06 17.17 -2.91
CA GLN A 44 19.02 17.88 -1.64
C GLN A 44 18.57 17.00 -0.48
N LEU A 45 17.66 16.05 -0.71
CA LEU A 45 17.31 15.06 0.30
C LEU A 45 18.54 14.22 0.70
N GLN A 46 19.37 13.81 -0.26
CA GLN A 46 20.62 13.08 0.00
C GLN A 46 21.67 13.93 0.75
N ALA A 47 21.73 15.24 0.48
CA ALA A 47 22.63 16.15 1.18
C ALA A 47 22.19 16.40 2.64
N CYS A 48 20.88 16.43 2.91
CA CYS A 48 20.33 16.72 4.24
C CYS A 48 20.11 15.47 5.11
N TYR A 49 19.89 14.30 4.50
CA TYR A 49 19.46 13.08 5.21
C TYR A 49 20.24 11.85 4.73
N ARG A 50 20.51 10.93 5.65
CA ARG A 50 21.09 9.62 5.30
C ARG A 50 19.99 8.74 4.67
N LEU A 51 19.93 8.71 3.34
CA LEU A 51 18.96 7.92 2.61
C LEU A 51 19.40 6.45 2.52
N THR A 52 18.48 5.54 2.86
CA THR A 52 18.62 4.09 2.62
C THR A 52 17.71 3.71 1.46
N ALA A 53 18.28 3.25 0.35
CA ALA A 53 17.48 2.80 -0.79
C ALA A 53 16.72 1.51 -0.44
N ILE A 54 15.44 1.47 -0.75
CA ILE A 54 14.57 0.30 -0.57
C ILE A 54 14.28 -0.32 -1.93
N GLN A 55 14.40 -1.65 -2.02
CA GLN A 55 14.10 -2.36 -3.25
C GLN A 55 12.69 -2.05 -3.74
N SER A 56 12.58 -1.61 -4.97
CA SER A 56 11.33 -1.19 -5.59
C SER A 56 11.26 -1.59 -7.06
N SER A 57 10.14 -1.32 -7.72
CA SER A 57 10.00 -1.58 -9.16
C SER A 57 10.86 -0.61 -9.99
N LYS A 58 11.20 -0.98 -11.23
CA LYS A 58 11.89 -0.10 -12.19
C LYS A 58 11.16 1.23 -12.49
N PHE A 59 9.93 1.39 -12.02
CA PHE A 59 9.09 2.58 -12.22
C PHE A 59 8.88 3.39 -10.94
N ALA A 60 9.66 3.13 -9.90
CA ALA A 60 9.66 3.90 -8.67
C ALA A 60 11.03 3.82 -7.99
N ARG A 61 11.43 4.89 -7.31
CA ARG A 61 12.53 4.88 -6.34
C ARG A 61 11.95 5.09 -4.96
N VAL A 62 12.41 4.32 -3.99
CA VAL A 62 11.94 4.42 -2.61
C VAL A 62 13.16 4.55 -1.70
N TYR A 63 13.11 5.55 -0.84
CA TYR A 63 14.14 5.80 0.16
C TYR A 63 13.51 5.84 1.55
N LYS A 64 14.21 5.27 2.52
CA LYS A 64 13.92 5.41 3.94
C LYS A 64 14.96 6.33 4.56
N PHE A 65 14.53 7.23 5.44
CA PHE A 65 15.38 8.09 6.24
C PHE A 65 14.63 8.56 7.49
N VAL A 66 15.33 9.28 8.37
CA VAL A 66 14.77 9.82 9.61
C VAL A 66 14.64 11.32 9.48
N VAL A 67 13.50 11.86 9.92
CA VAL A 67 13.24 13.30 10.02
C VAL A 67 12.81 13.61 11.43
N ARG A 68 13.32 14.71 11.98
CA ARG A 68 12.93 15.21 13.29
C ARG A 68 11.73 16.14 13.14
N PHE A 69 10.64 15.82 13.84
CA PHE A 69 9.44 16.63 13.96
C PHE A 69 9.14 16.84 15.45
N ASP A 70 9.02 18.10 15.89
CA ASP A 70 8.73 18.45 17.29
C ASP A 70 9.62 17.67 18.28
N ASP A 71 10.93 17.67 18.03
CA ASP A 71 11.97 16.97 18.81
C ASP A 71 11.87 15.43 18.84
N VAL A 72 11.01 14.84 18.00
CA VAL A 72 10.86 13.39 17.87
C VAL A 72 11.37 12.91 16.51
N ASP A 73 12.32 11.98 16.53
CA ASP A 73 12.82 11.34 15.33
C ASP A 73 11.80 10.35 14.78
N LYS A 74 11.36 10.55 13.55
CA LYS A 74 10.39 9.68 12.86
C LYS A 74 10.99 9.12 11.57
N GLY A 75 10.89 7.82 11.39
CA GLY A 75 11.18 7.17 10.11
C GLY A 75 10.18 7.58 9.05
N VAL A 76 10.67 7.91 7.87
CA VAL A 76 9.83 8.28 6.72
C VAL A 76 10.26 7.50 5.49
N TYR A 77 9.30 7.27 4.59
CA TYR A 77 9.53 6.69 3.28
C TYR A 77 9.18 7.73 2.21
N PHE A 78 10.14 8.08 1.37
CA PHE A 78 9.97 8.91 0.20
C PHE A 78 9.88 8.01 -1.03
N LYS A 79 8.76 8.04 -1.74
CA LYS A 79 8.54 7.28 -2.97
C LYS A 79 8.38 8.21 -4.16
N ARG A 80 9.35 8.20 -5.08
CA ARG A 80 9.30 8.92 -6.36
C ARG A 80 8.78 7.97 -7.44
N TYR A 81 7.80 8.44 -8.19
CA TYR A 81 7.20 7.71 -9.31
C TYR A 81 7.86 8.15 -10.61
N LEU A 82 8.59 7.23 -11.26
CA LEU A 82 9.27 7.50 -12.51
C LEU A 82 8.31 7.38 -13.70
N SER A 83 8.52 8.20 -14.73
CA SER A 83 7.77 8.13 -15.98
C SER A 83 8.01 6.80 -16.69
N ARG A 84 6.97 6.17 -17.26
CA ARG A 84 7.07 4.85 -17.89
C ARG A 84 7.32 4.92 -19.39
N SER A 85 6.74 5.88 -20.09
CA SER A 85 6.87 6.09 -21.55
C SER A 85 6.10 7.32 -22.01
N VAL A 86 6.29 7.69 -23.30
CA VAL A 86 5.51 8.75 -23.97
C VAL A 86 4.00 8.47 -23.95
N GLY A 87 3.57 7.21 -23.98
CA GLY A 87 2.15 6.82 -23.85
C GLY A 87 1.56 7.06 -22.45
N ASP A 88 2.37 7.07 -21.39
CA ASP A 88 1.95 7.48 -20.05
C ASP A 88 1.69 9.00 -19.97
N PHE A 89 2.35 9.79 -20.82
CA PHE A 89 2.13 11.24 -20.91
C PHE A 89 0.68 11.56 -21.30
N ILE A 90 0.11 10.91 -22.31
CA ILE A 90 -1.29 11.10 -22.74
C ILE A 90 -2.25 10.72 -21.60
N LYS A 91 -1.93 9.67 -20.81
CA LYS A 91 -2.71 9.29 -19.62
C LYS A 91 -2.58 10.30 -18.49
N HIS A 92 -1.42 10.93 -18.32
CA HIS A 92 -1.21 11.98 -17.32
C HIS A 92 -1.92 13.29 -17.63
N LEU A 93 -2.25 13.57 -18.89
CA LEU A 93 -3.11 14.69 -19.29
C LEU A 93 -4.57 14.53 -18.82
N VAL A 94 -5.04 13.27 -18.71
CA VAL A 94 -6.44 12.95 -18.40
C VAL A 94 -6.62 12.39 -16.98
N LEU A 95 -5.59 11.71 -16.43
CA LEU A 95 -5.67 11.05 -15.12
C LEU A 95 -4.83 11.81 -14.09
N ALA A 96 -5.34 11.91 -12.87
CA ALA A 96 -4.57 12.42 -11.73
C ALA A 96 -3.25 11.64 -11.57
N GLY A 97 -2.17 12.33 -11.18
CA GLY A 97 -0.86 11.75 -10.95
C GLY A 97 -0.90 10.55 -9.98
N ARG A 98 0.13 9.70 -10.03
CA ARG A 98 0.19 8.45 -9.25
C ARG A 98 0.15 8.72 -7.74
N ALA A 99 0.88 9.73 -7.25
CA ALA A 99 0.86 10.13 -5.84
C ALA A 99 -0.53 10.58 -5.39
N ARG A 100 -1.21 11.40 -6.21
CA ARG A 100 -2.57 11.86 -5.91
C ARG A 100 -3.59 10.72 -5.89
N ARG A 101 -3.45 9.73 -6.78
CA ARG A 101 -4.29 8.52 -6.75
C ARG A 101 -4.04 7.69 -5.49
N ALA A 102 -2.77 7.51 -5.11
CA ALA A 102 -2.41 6.80 -3.88
C ALA A 102 -2.97 7.52 -2.63
N PHE A 103 -2.88 8.85 -2.60
CA PHE A 103 -3.43 9.66 -1.51
C PHE A 103 -4.96 9.50 -1.37
N LYS A 104 -5.71 9.65 -2.48
CA LYS A 104 -7.17 9.47 -2.47
C LYS A 104 -7.57 8.05 -2.08
N ALA A 105 -6.84 7.05 -2.55
CA ALA A 105 -7.10 5.66 -2.23
C ALA A 105 -6.79 5.34 -0.75
N ALA A 106 -5.75 5.94 -0.18
CA ALA A 106 -5.44 5.81 1.25
C ALA A 106 -6.55 6.43 2.11
N GLY A 107 -7.02 7.64 1.79
CA GLY A 107 -8.17 8.26 2.47
C GLY A 107 -9.42 7.38 2.40
N MET A 108 -9.77 6.87 1.22
CA MET A 108 -10.90 5.96 1.02
C MET A 108 -10.75 4.67 1.85
N LEU A 109 -9.55 4.10 1.98
CA LEU A 109 -9.30 2.93 2.83
C LEU A 109 -9.56 3.26 4.29
N VAL A 110 -9.00 4.35 4.80
CA VAL A 110 -9.16 4.80 6.20
C VAL A 110 -10.63 5.08 6.53
N GLU A 111 -11.36 5.79 5.67
CA GLU A 111 -12.80 6.04 5.79
C GLU A 111 -13.65 4.75 5.85
N ASN A 112 -13.12 3.65 5.32
CA ASN A 112 -13.77 2.35 5.35
C ASN A 112 -13.19 1.40 6.41
N GLY A 113 -12.37 1.91 7.35
CA GLY A 113 -11.83 1.14 8.47
C GLY A 113 -10.63 0.25 8.13
N PHE A 114 -9.88 0.59 7.07
CA PHE A 114 -8.64 -0.11 6.70
C PHE A 114 -7.45 0.83 6.83
N ASP A 115 -6.38 0.37 7.48
CA ASP A 115 -5.22 1.20 7.73
C ASP A 115 -4.26 1.26 6.54
N THR A 116 -3.58 2.40 6.45
CA THR A 116 -2.46 2.66 5.55
C THR A 116 -1.37 3.42 6.31
N PRO A 117 -0.11 3.42 5.88
CA PRO A 117 0.85 4.36 6.43
C PRO A 117 0.35 5.79 6.30
N VAL A 118 0.58 6.59 7.33
CA VAL A 118 0.18 8.01 7.33
C VAL A 118 0.92 8.76 6.24
N ILE A 119 0.21 9.37 5.32
CA ILE A 119 0.79 10.22 4.28
C ILE A 119 1.02 11.60 4.88
N ILE A 120 2.27 12.08 4.86
CA ILE A 120 2.67 13.38 5.40
C ILE A 120 2.96 14.41 4.31
N ALA A 121 3.33 13.97 3.10
CA ALA A 121 3.49 14.87 1.96
C ALA A 121 3.19 14.16 0.64
N ILE A 122 2.69 14.91 -0.32
CA ILE A 122 2.63 14.54 -1.73
C ILE A 122 3.10 15.72 -2.57
N GLY A 123 3.77 15.42 -3.67
CA GLY A 123 4.22 16.48 -4.56
C GLY A 123 4.45 16.02 -5.98
N GLN A 124 4.76 17.01 -6.81
CA GLN A 124 5.05 16.80 -8.21
C GLN A 124 6.20 17.72 -8.63
N PHE A 125 7.26 17.11 -9.16
CA PHE A 125 8.31 17.83 -9.87
C PHE A 125 7.93 18.01 -11.34
N GLN A 126 8.26 19.16 -11.89
CA GLN A 126 8.07 19.46 -13.30
C GLN A 126 9.38 20.02 -13.87
N SER A 127 10.18 19.14 -14.50
CA SER A 127 11.43 19.53 -15.16
C SER A 127 11.21 20.13 -16.55
N SER A 128 10.10 19.75 -17.21
CA SER A 128 9.64 20.34 -18.49
C SER A 128 8.13 20.21 -18.61
N PHE A 129 7.54 20.80 -19.65
CA PHE A 129 6.10 20.64 -19.90
C PHE A 129 5.67 19.18 -20.00
N PHE A 130 6.56 18.32 -20.50
CA PHE A 130 6.30 16.89 -20.72
C PHE A 130 6.82 15.97 -19.63
N ASN A 131 7.70 16.44 -18.75
CA ASN A 131 8.31 15.60 -17.72
C ASN A 131 7.83 16.02 -16.32
N LYS A 132 6.81 15.28 -15.85
CA LYS A 132 6.23 15.43 -14.51
C LYS A 132 6.45 14.13 -13.75
N GLU A 133 7.03 14.24 -12.58
CA GLU A 133 7.27 13.13 -11.68
C GLU A 133 6.61 13.38 -10.33
N ASP A 134 5.76 12.48 -9.94
CA ASP A 134 5.07 12.56 -8.65
C ASP A 134 5.93 11.95 -7.55
N PHE A 135 5.76 12.43 -6.32
CA PHE A 135 6.28 11.77 -5.13
C PHE A 135 5.26 11.72 -4.00
N LEU A 136 5.47 10.77 -3.11
CA LEU A 136 4.67 10.53 -1.93
C LEU A 136 5.59 10.29 -0.74
N VAL A 137 5.29 10.91 0.40
CA VAL A 137 6.01 10.69 1.66
C VAL A 137 5.06 10.13 2.70
N THR A 138 5.45 9.02 3.33
CA THR A 138 4.69 8.39 4.40
C THR A 138 5.53 8.21 5.64
N LEU A 139 4.89 8.20 6.80
CA LEU A 139 5.53 7.76 8.04
C LEU A 139 5.78 6.25 8.01
N GLU A 140 6.86 5.84 8.66
CA GLU A 140 7.11 4.45 8.98
C GLU A 140 6.05 3.92 9.94
N VAL A 141 5.51 2.75 9.66
CA VAL A 141 4.67 2.02 10.61
C VAL A 141 5.58 1.26 11.57
N GLN A 142 5.74 1.82 12.76
CA GLN A 142 6.65 1.27 13.78
C GLN A 142 6.28 -0.18 14.14
N ASN A 143 7.30 -1.03 14.29
CA ASN A 143 7.18 -2.45 14.67
C ASN A 143 6.32 -3.29 13.71
N ALA A 144 6.09 -2.83 12.48
CA ALA A 144 5.40 -3.60 11.46
C ALA A 144 6.40 -4.29 10.51
N LYS A 145 6.05 -5.51 10.09
CA LYS A 145 6.77 -6.27 9.06
C LYS A 145 5.83 -6.63 7.93
N GLN A 146 6.36 -6.89 6.75
CA GLN A 146 5.57 -7.41 5.64
C GLN A 146 5.06 -8.80 5.97
N ILE A 147 3.82 -9.12 5.57
CA ILE A 147 3.19 -10.41 5.92
C ILE A 147 4.05 -11.61 5.46
N TYR A 148 4.68 -11.51 4.27
CA TYR A 148 5.53 -12.60 3.80
C TYR A 148 6.73 -12.85 4.72
N GLN A 149 7.32 -11.80 5.31
CA GLN A 149 8.42 -11.93 6.27
C GLN A 149 7.96 -12.64 7.54
N LEU A 150 6.83 -12.22 8.12
CA LEU A 150 6.23 -12.84 9.30
C LEU A 150 5.91 -14.32 9.09
N ILE A 151 5.47 -14.70 7.88
CA ILE A 151 5.22 -16.11 7.54
C ILE A 151 6.55 -16.86 7.39
N SER A 152 7.55 -16.29 6.71
CA SER A 152 8.83 -16.95 6.45
C SER A 152 9.72 -17.08 7.70
N GLU A 153 9.55 -16.20 8.68
CA GLU A 153 10.22 -16.25 9.98
C GLU A 153 9.69 -17.38 10.89
N SER A 154 8.65 -18.12 10.46
CA SER A 154 8.07 -19.26 11.16
C SER A 154 8.47 -20.57 10.46
N PRO A 155 9.71 -21.08 10.64
CA PRO A 155 10.19 -22.29 9.97
C PRO A 155 9.46 -23.55 10.45
N GLY A 156 9.65 -24.65 9.70
CA GLY A 156 8.93 -25.94 9.94
C GLY A 156 9.14 -26.59 11.31
N SER A 157 10.16 -26.18 12.08
CA SER A 157 10.42 -26.59 13.47
C SER A 157 9.88 -25.60 14.51
N SER A 158 8.80 -24.86 14.18
CA SER A 158 8.21 -23.84 15.03
C SER A 158 7.60 -24.42 16.31
N THR A 159 7.74 -23.69 17.41
CA THR A 159 7.03 -24.01 18.67
C THR A 159 5.51 -23.92 18.46
N ASP A 160 4.74 -24.58 19.33
CA ASP A 160 3.26 -24.49 19.28
C ASP A 160 2.74 -23.06 19.38
N GLU A 161 3.44 -22.21 20.11
CA GLU A 161 3.09 -20.78 20.21
C GLU A 161 3.31 -20.03 18.88
N GLN A 162 4.43 -20.28 18.21
CA GLN A 162 4.71 -19.70 16.89
C GLN A 162 3.69 -20.16 15.86
N LEU A 163 3.31 -21.44 15.87
CA LEU A 163 2.27 -22.01 15.00
C LEU A 163 0.91 -21.38 15.28
N ARG A 164 0.54 -21.20 16.55
CA ARG A 164 -0.69 -20.49 16.94
C ARG A 164 -0.68 -19.04 16.45
N GLY A 165 0.44 -18.35 16.63
CA GLY A 165 0.63 -16.96 16.17
C GLY A 165 0.48 -16.82 14.65
N LYS A 166 1.12 -17.71 13.88
CA LYS A 166 0.99 -17.77 12.41
C LYS A 166 -0.44 -18.05 11.96
N ARG A 167 -1.09 -19.04 12.59
CA ARG A 167 -2.49 -19.37 12.29
C ARG A 167 -3.41 -18.20 12.57
N LYS A 168 -3.20 -17.47 13.67
CA LYS A 168 -3.95 -16.26 14.01
C LYS A 168 -3.74 -15.17 12.95
N LEU A 169 -2.49 -14.89 12.55
CA LEU A 169 -2.17 -13.93 11.46
C LEU A 169 -2.94 -14.26 10.17
N ILE A 170 -2.91 -15.52 9.74
CA ILE A 170 -3.55 -15.97 8.50
C ILE A 170 -5.07 -15.80 8.56
N ARG A 171 -5.69 -16.14 9.68
CA ARG A 171 -7.15 -16.02 9.90
C ARG A 171 -7.59 -14.56 9.88
N GLU A 172 -6.95 -13.71 10.69
CA GLU A 172 -7.29 -12.29 10.78
C GLU A 172 -7.02 -11.55 9.46
N PHE A 173 -5.98 -11.96 8.71
CA PHE A 173 -5.76 -11.46 7.37
C PHE A 173 -6.88 -11.89 6.40
N GLY A 174 -7.35 -13.14 6.50
CA GLY A 174 -8.50 -13.63 5.74
C GLY A 174 -9.76 -12.80 5.99
N GLN A 175 -10.09 -12.57 7.25
CA GLN A 175 -11.21 -11.71 7.67
C GLN A 175 -11.06 -10.28 7.14
N THR A 176 -9.88 -9.68 7.29
CA THR A 176 -9.60 -8.31 6.82
C THR A 176 -9.82 -8.17 5.31
N ILE A 177 -9.28 -9.11 4.50
CA ILE A 177 -9.50 -9.10 3.04
C ILE A 177 -10.96 -9.42 2.70
N GLY A 178 -11.59 -10.29 3.46
CA GLY A 178 -13.02 -10.57 3.35
C GLY A 178 -13.86 -9.32 3.53
N ALA A 179 -13.66 -8.62 4.65
CA ALA A 179 -14.34 -7.37 4.97
C ALA A 179 -14.07 -6.26 3.93
N MET A 180 -12.83 -6.16 3.43
CA MET A 180 -12.48 -5.23 2.34
C MET A 180 -13.31 -5.50 1.08
N HIS A 181 -13.39 -6.74 0.66
CA HIS A 181 -14.16 -7.15 -0.51
C HIS A 181 -15.67 -7.03 -0.31
N ALA A 182 -16.18 -7.27 0.90
CA ALA A 182 -17.59 -7.07 1.23
C ALA A 182 -18.00 -5.61 1.10
N ARG A 183 -17.10 -4.66 1.47
CA ARG A 183 -17.29 -3.22 1.27
C ARG A 183 -17.04 -2.73 -0.16
N GLY A 184 -16.86 -3.65 -1.12
CA GLY A 184 -16.65 -3.32 -2.53
C GLY A 184 -15.26 -2.82 -2.88
N ILE A 185 -14.26 -2.94 -1.99
CA ILE A 185 -12.92 -2.41 -2.20
C ILE A 185 -12.04 -3.45 -2.88
N PHE A 186 -11.42 -3.05 -3.99
CA PHE A 186 -10.39 -3.78 -4.73
C PHE A 186 -9.03 -3.15 -4.49
N HIS A 187 -8.08 -3.89 -3.94
CA HIS A 187 -6.68 -3.47 -3.88
C HIS A 187 -5.98 -3.77 -5.20
N GLY A 188 -5.36 -2.77 -5.78
CA GLY A 188 -4.78 -2.88 -7.13
C GLY A 188 -3.65 -3.90 -7.27
N ASP A 189 -2.88 -4.16 -6.19
CA ASP A 189 -1.77 -5.12 -6.13
C ASP A 189 -1.67 -5.77 -4.75
N LEU A 190 -2.60 -6.67 -4.43
CA LEU A 190 -2.72 -7.34 -3.13
C LEU A 190 -1.73 -8.50 -2.98
N ARG A 191 -0.44 -8.20 -3.03
CA ARG A 191 0.62 -9.16 -2.69
C ARG A 191 0.99 -9.06 -1.22
N LEU A 192 1.48 -10.14 -0.61
CA LEU A 192 1.86 -10.13 0.81
C LEU A 192 2.99 -9.13 1.14
N GLY A 193 3.80 -8.75 0.14
CA GLY A 193 4.79 -7.68 0.28
C GLY A 193 4.20 -6.26 0.30
N ASN A 194 2.95 -6.10 -0.11
CA ASN A 194 2.25 -4.82 -0.10
C ASN A 194 1.30 -4.67 1.10
N VAL A 195 1.45 -5.52 2.11
CA VAL A 195 0.71 -5.42 3.37
C VAL A 195 1.68 -5.60 4.53
N LEU A 196 1.75 -4.56 5.38
CA LEU A 196 2.45 -4.64 6.65
C LEU A 196 1.49 -5.15 7.71
N ALA A 197 2.02 -5.86 8.70
CA ALA A 197 1.26 -6.27 9.87
C ALA A 197 2.08 -6.04 11.15
N LYS A 198 1.41 -5.63 12.21
CA LYS A 198 1.95 -5.55 13.58
C LYS A 198 0.94 -6.09 14.57
N LYS A 199 1.43 -6.60 15.70
CA LYS A 199 0.56 -6.95 16.83
C LYS A 199 0.23 -5.70 17.64
N GLU A 200 -1.04 -5.54 17.97
CA GLU A 200 -1.54 -4.47 18.82
C GLU A 200 -2.65 -5.04 19.71
N ASN A 201 -2.48 -4.97 21.02
CA ASN A 201 -3.43 -5.54 22.01
C ASN A 201 -3.78 -7.03 21.73
N GLY A 202 -2.77 -7.82 21.35
CA GLY A 202 -2.93 -9.25 21.07
C GLY A 202 -3.50 -9.59 19.69
N ASN A 203 -3.98 -8.64 18.90
CA ASN A 203 -4.53 -8.82 17.55
C ASN A 203 -3.57 -8.29 16.48
N TRP A 204 -3.75 -8.73 15.24
CA TRP A 204 -3.01 -8.23 14.11
C TRP A 204 -3.71 -7.01 13.50
N ARG A 205 -2.95 -5.96 13.25
CA ARG A 205 -3.37 -4.77 12.50
C ARG A 205 -2.63 -4.73 11.18
N PHE A 206 -3.35 -4.50 10.09
CA PHE A 206 -2.82 -4.59 8.72
C PHE A 206 -2.80 -3.21 8.07
N PHE A 207 -1.67 -2.85 7.44
CA PHE A 207 -1.49 -1.57 6.75
C PHE A 207 -1.23 -1.83 5.26
N PHE A 208 -2.08 -1.29 4.40
CA PHE A 208 -2.01 -1.50 2.96
C PHE A 208 -1.09 -0.49 2.28
N LEU A 209 -0.13 -1.01 1.47
CA LEU A 209 0.84 -0.25 0.70
C LEU A 209 0.43 -0.21 -0.79
N ASP A 210 1.06 0.67 -1.58
CA ASP A 210 0.89 0.73 -3.04
C ASP A 210 -0.55 0.92 -3.52
N ASN A 211 -1.27 1.83 -2.86
CA ASN A 211 -2.70 2.05 -3.04
C ASN A 211 -3.09 2.77 -4.35
N GLU A 212 -2.14 3.15 -5.24
CA GLU A 212 -2.40 3.96 -6.45
C GLU A 212 -3.46 3.37 -7.42
N ARG A 213 -3.71 2.06 -7.32
CA ARG A 213 -4.68 1.32 -8.14
C ARG A 213 -5.86 0.78 -7.34
N THR A 214 -5.93 1.09 -6.04
CA THR A 214 -7.03 0.70 -5.17
C THR A 214 -8.29 1.48 -5.52
N ARG A 215 -9.43 0.80 -5.58
CA ARG A 215 -10.70 1.38 -6.01
C ARG A 215 -11.86 0.81 -5.20
N LYS A 216 -12.88 1.63 -4.95
CA LYS A 216 -14.15 1.21 -4.37
C LYS A 216 -15.23 1.10 -5.44
N PHE A 217 -16.02 0.06 -5.35
CA PHE A 217 -17.18 -0.24 -6.20
C PHE A 217 -18.42 -0.35 -5.31
N ARG A 218 -19.61 -0.08 -5.84
CA ARG A 218 -20.85 -0.40 -5.13
C ARG A 218 -20.94 -1.90 -4.82
N ARG A 219 -20.52 -2.74 -5.74
CA ARG A 219 -20.36 -4.19 -5.58
C ARG A 219 -19.06 -4.61 -6.28
N LEU A 220 -18.20 -5.32 -5.56
CA LEU A 220 -16.92 -5.76 -6.12
C LEU A 220 -17.12 -6.77 -7.25
N PRO A 221 -16.66 -6.47 -8.49
CA PRO A 221 -16.77 -7.40 -9.60
C PRO A 221 -16.01 -8.71 -9.33
N ALA A 222 -16.63 -9.86 -9.66
CA ALA A 222 -16.07 -11.20 -9.42
C ALA A 222 -14.65 -11.37 -10.02
N ARG A 223 -14.39 -10.79 -11.20
CA ARG A 223 -13.06 -10.82 -11.84
C ARG A 223 -11.98 -10.12 -11.02
N LEU A 224 -12.30 -9.02 -10.34
CA LEU A 224 -11.37 -8.24 -9.52
C LEU A 224 -11.16 -8.93 -8.17
N ARG A 225 -12.22 -9.47 -7.56
CA ARG A 225 -12.16 -10.33 -6.40
C ARG A 225 -11.20 -11.51 -6.63
N LEU A 226 -11.41 -12.24 -7.72
CA LEU A 226 -10.54 -13.38 -8.10
C LEU A 226 -9.09 -12.92 -8.31
N LYS A 227 -8.86 -11.75 -8.91
CA LYS A 227 -7.51 -11.20 -9.09
C LYS A 227 -6.80 -11.01 -7.76
N ASN A 228 -7.45 -10.42 -6.75
CA ASN A 228 -6.85 -10.23 -5.43
C ASN A 228 -6.58 -11.55 -4.72
N LEU A 229 -7.54 -12.49 -4.73
CA LEU A 229 -7.34 -13.80 -4.13
C LEU A 229 -6.18 -14.57 -4.77
N VAL A 230 -6.03 -14.48 -6.08
CA VAL A 230 -4.86 -15.02 -6.79
C VAL A 230 -3.57 -14.33 -6.36
N GLN A 231 -3.56 -12.99 -6.21
CA GLN A 231 -2.36 -12.24 -5.80
C GLN A 231 -1.90 -12.66 -4.40
N VAL A 232 -2.81 -12.82 -3.44
CA VAL A 232 -2.50 -13.36 -2.10
C VAL A 232 -1.96 -14.78 -2.20
N ASN A 233 -2.56 -15.62 -3.04
CA ASN A 233 -2.20 -17.03 -3.19
C ASN A 233 -0.88 -17.27 -3.95
N MET A 234 -0.31 -16.24 -4.62
CA MET A 234 0.94 -16.37 -5.38
C MET A 234 2.19 -16.54 -4.51
N PHE A 235 2.12 -16.27 -3.23
CA PHE A 235 3.27 -16.43 -2.35
C PHE A 235 3.66 -17.91 -2.22
N ARG A 236 4.91 -18.21 -2.56
CA ARG A 236 5.52 -19.54 -2.43
C ARG A 236 6.54 -19.52 -1.30
N SER A 237 6.35 -20.38 -0.35
CA SER A 237 7.27 -20.64 0.76
C SER A 237 6.90 -21.97 1.39
N ASP A 238 7.89 -22.73 1.82
CA ASP A 238 7.68 -23.97 2.60
C ASP A 238 7.05 -23.69 3.96
N ALA A 239 7.13 -22.44 4.41
CA ALA A 239 6.47 -21.99 5.63
C ALA A 239 4.93 -21.87 5.49
N ILE A 240 4.34 -21.99 4.28
CA ILE A 240 2.89 -21.89 4.07
C ILE A 240 2.32 -23.19 3.47
N THR A 241 1.45 -23.84 4.21
CA THR A 241 0.82 -25.11 3.81
C THR A 241 -0.49 -24.86 3.04
N ASN A 242 -0.99 -25.92 2.38
CA ASN A 242 -2.33 -25.89 1.79
C ASN A 242 -3.42 -25.68 2.86
N THR A 243 -3.22 -26.22 4.07
CA THR A 243 -4.12 -25.98 5.21
C THR A 243 -4.15 -24.51 5.61
N ASP A 244 -3.00 -23.81 5.58
CA ASP A 244 -2.94 -22.38 5.86
C ASP A 244 -3.69 -21.55 4.80
N ARG A 245 -3.58 -21.94 3.51
CA ARG A 245 -4.32 -21.31 2.41
C ARG A 245 -5.83 -21.54 2.55
N MET A 246 -6.24 -22.74 2.96
CA MET A 246 -7.66 -23.04 3.22
C MET A 246 -8.17 -22.30 4.45
N ARG A 247 -7.35 -22.14 5.50
CA ARG A 247 -7.68 -21.36 6.70
C ARG A 247 -7.94 -19.88 6.32
N PHE A 248 -7.03 -19.25 5.59
CA PHE A 248 -7.25 -17.92 5.03
C PHE A 248 -8.58 -17.83 4.26
N PHE A 249 -8.82 -18.80 3.35
CA PHE A 249 -9.99 -18.77 2.48
C PHE A 249 -11.30 -18.99 3.25
N THR A 250 -11.31 -19.82 4.29
CA THR A 250 -12.47 -20.04 5.15
C THR A 250 -12.83 -18.75 5.90
N ASP A 251 -11.88 -18.10 6.55
CA ASP A 251 -12.12 -16.84 7.27
C ASP A 251 -12.48 -15.68 6.31
N TYR A 252 -11.92 -15.67 5.11
CA TYR A 252 -12.32 -14.75 4.04
C TYR A 252 -13.80 -14.95 3.63
N LEU A 253 -14.26 -16.20 3.51
CA LEU A 253 -15.64 -16.52 3.12
C LEU A 253 -16.66 -16.14 4.20
N ALA A 254 -16.29 -16.21 5.47
CA ALA A 254 -17.15 -15.77 6.58
C ALA A 254 -17.64 -14.33 6.40
N GLU A 255 -16.79 -13.46 5.82
CA GLU A 255 -17.13 -12.07 5.49
C GLU A 255 -17.85 -11.92 4.12
N ASN A 256 -18.00 -13.00 3.36
CA ASN A 256 -18.54 -12.98 2.00
C ASN A 256 -19.52 -14.12 1.72
N PRO A 257 -20.67 -14.20 2.43
CA PRO A 257 -21.60 -15.32 2.33
C PRO A 257 -22.13 -15.53 0.91
N LEU A 258 -22.21 -14.48 0.07
CA LEU A 258 -22.67 -14.58 -1.32
C LEU A 258 -21.81 -15.49 -2.21
N ILE A 259 -20.58 -15.79 -1.81
CA ILE A 259 -19.69 -16.69 -2.55
C ILE A 259 -19.38 -17.97 -1.78
N ASP A 260 -19.77 -18.08 -0.52
CA ASP A 260 -19.50 -19.28 0.29
C ASP A 260 -20.21 -20.52 -0.27
N GLY A 261 -21.44 -20.40 -0.73
CA GLY A 261 -22.16 -21.49 -1.42
C GLY A 261 -21.47 -22.03 -2.68
N ARG A 262 -20.43 -21.34 -3.17
CA ARG A 262 -19.61 -21.72 -4.33
C ARG A 262 -18.13 -21.90 -3.96
N ARG A 263 -17.85 -22.24 -2.72
CA ARG A 263 -16.49 -22.41 -2.14
C ARG A 263 -15.56 -23.22 -3.03
N ASN A 264 -15.97 -24.43 -3.42
CA ASN A 264 -15.14 -25.33 -4.23
C ASN A 264 -14.85 -24.78 -5.63
N GLU A 265 -15.82 -24.11 -6.26
CA GLU A 265 -15.63 -23.45 -7.56
C GLU A 265 -14.60 -22.33 -7.47
N TRP A 266 -14.70 -21.47 -6.44
CA TRP A 266 -13.75 -20.38 -6.21
C TRP A 266 -12.36 -20.91 -5.90
N ALA A 267 -12.23 -21.91 -5.03
CA ALA A 267 -10.94 -22.54 -4.71
C ALA A 267 -10.26 -23.08 -5.99
N LYS A 268 -10.98 -23.86 -6.83
CA LYS A 268 -10.47 -24.35 -8.11
C LYS A 268 -10.02 -23.22 -9.05
N LYS A 269 -10.81 -22.15 -9.16
CA LYS A 269 -10.46 -20.97 -10.00
C LYS A 269 -9.21 -20.24 -9.48
N ILE A 270 -9.07 -20.08 -8.17
CA ILE A 270 -7.90 -19.44 -7.55
C ILE A 270 -6.66 -20.28 -7.84
N ILE A 271 -6.69 -21.58 -7.57
CA ILE A 271 -5.57 -22.51 -7.79
C ILE A 271 -5.16 -22.50 -9.26
N ALA A 272 -6.09 -22.72 -10.19
CA ALA A 272 -5.80 -22.77 -11.61
C ALA A 272 -5.17 -21.46 -12.15
N LYS A 273 -5.69 -20.30 -11.72
CA LYS A 273 -5.12 -19.00 -12.14
C LYS A 273 -3.79 -18.71 -11.46
N THR A 274 -3.59 -19.15 -10.23
CA THR A 274 -2.29 -19.03 -9.55
C THR A 274 -1.24 -19.84 -10.27
N SER A 275 -1.51 -21.11 -10.57
CA SER A 275 -0.57 -22.00 -11.27
C SER A 275 -0.16 -21.46 -12.65
N ARG A 276 -1.11 -20.86 -13.42
CA ARG A 276 -0.81 -20.21 -14.70
C ARG A 276 0.09 -18.98 -14.59
N ARG A 277 0.07 -18.28 -13.47
CA ARG A 277 0.89 -17.07 -13.26
C ARG A 277 2.27 -17.37 -12.70
N LEU A 278 2.47 -18.56 -12.21
CA LEU A 278 3.72 -19.00 -11.59
C LEU A 278 4.56 -19.89 -12.52
N ARG A 279 4.01 -20.24 -13.69
CA ARG A 279 4.72 -20.80 -14.85
C ARG A 279 5.33 -19.67 -15.65
#